data_4fd7953f856f7313ccb2961382af6536
#
_entry.id   4fd7953f856f7313ccb2961382af6536
#
_cell.length_a   1.000
_cell.length_b   1.000
_cell.length_c   1.000
_cell.angle_alpha   90.00
_cell.angle_beta   90.00
_cell.angle_gamma   90.00
#
_symmetry.space_group_name_H-M   'P 1'
#
loop_
_entity.id
_entity.type
_entity.pdbx_description
1 polymer ?
#
loop_
_entity_poly.entity_id
_entity_poly.type
_entity_poly.pdbx_seq_one_letter_code
_entity_poly.pdbx_strand_id
1 'polypeptide(L)'
;MILKVIRRIAMIPLRRLVRFLYHDLRVLKAWSERRCLSRPPKIDHHVGAQAEQGDVYAVYLIWQPKAFPWYVTNALSAFNALGINVIAVVNHPLNDERLSELKKHCAHILIRNNNGFDIGGYRDATLFIRDRLRPRRVCYLNDSVYYFKEGLPDLFNRLANSTADIAAPFENHEYTYHIQSFCISVNHRIFFSEEFQNFWQNYLPVNSRLWTINKGEKGLTAAIAPIAESVEIFYTPDQLRPHLDALSRDQLQKLSGYLPRLVRAKEAELQKLSKPAFVKEMCRRIATRSQIHTGAFLYQRFMGCPLMKRDLYYRLQFSLNEIEEHLHEVRTDDHFEDILVEMKQKGSGRDLSYWNMVRFAEGLL
;
A
#
# COMPACT_ATOMS: atom_id res chain seq x y z
N MET A 1 3.65 35.46 14.32
CA MET A 1 3.06 35.21 12.99
C MET A 1 4.06 35.55 11.86
N ILE A 2 4.66 36.74 11.86
CA ILE A 2 5.62 37.21 10.83
C ILE A 2 6.85 36.31 10.69
N LEU A 3 7.49 35.87 11.78
CA LEU A 3 8.66 34.95 11.74
C LEU A 3 8.33 33.57 11.13
N LYS A 4 7.10 33.05 11.30
CA LYS A 4 6.64 31.81 10.65
C LYS A 4 6.45 31.99 9.14
N VAL A 5 6.01 33.16 8.71
CA VAL A 5 5.84 33.53 7.29
C VAL A 5 7.21 33.69 6.63
N ILE A 6 8.14 34.43 7.26
CA ILE A 6 9.52 34.62 6.75
C ILE A 6 10.24 33.27 6.64
N ARG A 7 10.15 32.39 7.65
CA ARG A 7 10.69 31.01 7.56
C ARG A 7 10.07 30.20 6.42
N ARG A 8 8.76 30.32 6.18
CA ARG A 8 8.10 29.65 5.04
C ARG A 8 8.63 30.17 3.69
N ILE A 9 8.80 31.49 3.54
CA ILE A 9 9.28 32.10 2.29
C ILE A 9 10.76 31.73 2.05
N ALA A 10 11.60 31.77 3.08
CA ALA A 10 13.02 31.37 2.97
C ALA A 10 13.21 29.86 2.67
N MET A 11 12.22 29.03 2.99
CA MET A 11 12.25 27.59 2.70
C MET A 11 11.84 27.24 1.26
N ILE A 12 11.21 28.13 0.51
CA ILE A 12 10.76 27.86 -0.87
C ILE A 12 11.91 27.47 -1.81
N PRO A 13 13.04 28.20 -1.86
CA PRO A 13 14.17 27.84 -2.71
C PRO A 13 14.76 26.48 -2.32
N LEU A 14 14.90 26.21 -1.01
CA LEU A 14 15.42 24.94 -0.52
C LEU A 14 14.52 23.76 -0.90
N ARG A 15 13.21 23.90 -0.77
CA ARG A 15 12.24 22.88 -1.18
C ARG A 15 12.30 22.60 -2.67
N ARG A 16 12.41 23.65 -3.50
CA ARG A 16 12.58 23.51 -4.96
C ARG A 16 13.88 22.79 -5.30
N LEU A 17 14.99 23.13 -4.65
CA LEU A 17 16.28 22.46 -4.84
C LEU A 17 16.20 20.99 -4.44
N VAL A 18 15.63 20.68 -3.27
CA VAL A 18 15.45 19.30 -2.80
C VAL A 18 14.59 18.50 -3.78
N ARG A 19 13.47 19.07 -4.24
CA ARG A 19 12.63 18.44 -5.24
C ARG A 19 13.38 18.19 -6.55
N PHE A 20 14.11 19.17 -7.05
CA PHE A 20 14.94 19.02 -8.25
C PHE A 20 15.93 17.86 -8.10
N LEU A 21 16.73 17.83 -7.01
CA LEU A 21 17.74 16.81 -6.78
C LEU A 21 17.16 15.39 -6.60
N TYR A 22 16.05 15.25 -5.88
CA TYR A 22 15.51 13.94 -5.50
C TYR A 22 14.34 13.46 -6.36
N HIS A 23 13.80 14.31 -7.21
CA HIS A 23 12.72 13.98 -8.12
C HIS A 23 13.10 14.26 -9.58
N ASP A 24 13.29 15.53 -9.95
CA ASP A 24 13.40 15.90 -11.36
C ASP A 24 14.66 15.31 -12.04
N LEU A 25 15.81 15.32 -11.37
CA LEU A 25 17.02 14.67 -11.89
C LEU A 25 16.85 13.16 -12.07
N ARG A 26 16.13 12.50 -11.19
CA ARG A 26 15.86 11.06 -11.33
C ARG A 26 14.94 10.76 -12.51
N VAL A 27 13.96 11.63 -12.75
CA VAL A 27 13.09 11.54 -13.94
C VAL A 27 13.91 11.72 -15.20
N LEU A 28 14.74 12.77 -15.27
CA LEU A 28 15.64 13.03 -16.42
C LEU A 28 16.59 11.86 -16.68
N LYS A 29 17.19 11.31 -15.61
CA LYS A 29 18.07 10.15 -15.71
C LYS A 29 17.34 8.94 -16.28
N ALA A 30 16.19 8.61 -15.75
CA ALA A 30 15.40 7.47 -16.22
C ALA A 30 14.94 7.64 -17.69
N TRP A 31 14.62 8.87 -18.08
CA TRP A 31 14.30 9.23 -19.47
C TRP A 31 15.49 9.02 -20.41
N SER A 32 16.68 9.48 -20.01
CA SER A 32 17.89 9.29 -20.81
C SER A 32 18.26 7.81 -20.92
N GLU A 33 18.19 7.05 -19.82
CA GLU A 33 18.45 5.62 -19.81
C GLU A 33 17.49 4.87 -20.74
N ARG A 34 16.18 5.18 -20.71
CA ARG A 34 15.21 4.57 -21.62
C ARG A 34 15.53 4.82 -23.10
N ARG A 35 16.06 6.01 -23.44
CA ARG A 35 16.46 6.35 -24.82
C ARG A 35 17.76 5.71 -25.25
N CYS A 36 18.71 5.58 -24.31
CA CYS A 36 20.07 5.11 -24.63
C CYS A 36 20.23 3.59 -24.47
N LEU A 37 19.39 2.94 -23.62
CA LEU A 37 19.50 1.52 -23.36
C LEU A 37 18.61 0.74 -24.33
N SER A 38 19.24 0.07 -25.29
CA SER A 38 18.59 -0.84 -26.23
C SER A 38 18.14 -2.16 -25.57
N ARG A 39 18.45 -2.39 -24.30
CA ARG A 39 18.16 -3.64 -23.60
C ARG A 39 17.17 -3.42 -22.46
N PRO A 40 16.14 -4.29 -22.36
CA PRO A 40 15.26 -4.28 -21.18
C PRO A 40 16.08 -4.57 -19.91
N PRO A 41 15.63 -4.08 -18.73
CA PRO A 41 16.29 -4.40 -17.47
C PRO A 41 16.39 -5.92 -17.30
N LYS A 42 17.54 -6.39 -16.82
CA LYS A 42 17.75 -7.81 -16.56
C LYS A 42 16.84 -8.26 -15.42
N ILE A 43 15.95 -9.17 -15.71
CA ILE A 43 15.11 -9.89 -14.74
C ILE A 43 15.63 -11.31 -14.70
N ASP A 44 16.00 -11.78 -13.51
CA ASP A 44 16.36 -13.16 -13.29
C ASP A 44 15.10 -13.94 -12.90
N HIS A 45 14.67 -14.85 -13.77
CA HIS A 45 13.43 -15.61 -13.61
C HIS A 45 13.73 -17.03 -13.14
N HIS A 46 13.08 -17.43 -12.05
CA HIS A 46 13.12 -18.78 -11.54
C HIS A 46 11.70 -19.38 -11.50
N VAL A 47 11.60 -20.64 -11.83
CA VAL A 47 10.38 -21.42 -11.62
C VAL A 47 10.38 -21.93 -10.18
N GLY A 48 9.25 -21.78 -9.50
CA GLY A 48 9.05 -22.30 -8.16
C GLY A 48 8.73 -23.79 -8.14
N ALA A 49 8.58 -24.33 -6.95
CA ALA A 49 8.20 -25.73 -6.74
C ALA A 49 6.68 -25.93 -6.71
N GLN A 50 5.92 -24.85 -6.55
CA GLN A 50 4.46 -24.90 -6.55
C GLN A 50 3.95 -25.06 -7.98
N ALA A 51 3.25 -26.15 -8.26
CA ALA A 51 2.56 -26.31 -9.54
C ALA A 51 1.47 -25.24 -9.69
N GLU A 52 1.33 -24.69 -10.89
CA GLU A 52 0.24 -23.75 -11.18
C GLU A 52 -1.12 -24.43 -11.00
N GLN A 53 -1.99 -23.80 -10.22
CA GLN A 53 -3.33 -24.28 -9.92
C GLN A 53 -4.34 -23.19 -10.33
N GLY A 54 -5.18 -23.50 -11.31
CA GLY A 54 -6.20 -22.54 -11.76
C GLY A 54 -5.64 -21.31 -12.48
N ASP A 55 -6.43 -20.25 -12.51
CA ASP A 55 -6.24 -19.08 -13.37
C ASP A 55 -6.17 -17.74 -12.61
N VAL A 56 -5.96 -17.79 -11.30
CA VAL A 56 -5.76 -16.61 -10.47
C VAL A 56 -4.30 -16.49 -10.06
N TYR A 57 -3.73 -15.31 -10.27
CA TYR A 57 -2.33 -15.04 -9.97
C TYR A 57 -2.21 -13.88 -8.98
N ALA A 58 -1.31 -14.01 -8.00
CA ALA A 58 -0.92 -12.96 -7.08
C ALA A 58 0.51 -12.49 -7.40
N VAL A 59 0.65 -11.27 -7.87
CA VAL A 59 1.95 -10.58 -8.00
C VAL A 59 2.28 -10.01 -6.63
N TYR A 60 3.18 -10.65 -5.91
CA TYR A 60 3.60 -10.22 -4.59
C TYR A 60 4.99 -9.59 -4.63
N LEU A 61 5.06 -8.29 -4.47
CA LEU A 61 6.31 -7.54 -4.45
C LEU A 61 6.92 -7.55 -3.05
N ILE A 62 8.19 -7.95 -2.97
CA ILE A 62 8.94 -8.13 -1.72
C ILE A 62 10.22 -7.27 -1.76
N TRP A 63 10.35 -6.40 -0.77
CA TRP A 63 11.56 -5.64 -0.48
C TRP A 63 12.04 -5.93 0.95
N GLN A 64 12.64 -7.11 1.14
CA GLN A 64 13.13 -7.61 2.43
C GLN A 64 14.58 -8.11 2.28
N PRO A 65 15.58 -7.21 2.28
CA PRO A 65 16.98 -7.61 1.99
C PRO A 65 17.59 -8.53 3.06
N LYS A 66 17.08 -8.56 4.29
CA LYS A 66 17.64 -9.36 5.39
C LYS A 66 17.00 -10.75 5.48
N ALA A 67 15.77 -10.84 5.90
CA ALA A 67 15.01 -12.08 6.07
C ALA A 67 13.55 -11.83 5.67
N PHE A 68 12.78 -12.89 5.40
CA PHE A 68 11.34 -12.77 5.20
C PHE A 68 10.64 -12.72 6.56
N PRO A 69 10.00 -11.61 6.92
CA PRO A 69 9.30 -11.50 8.18
C PRO A 69 7.97 -12.25 8.14
N TRP A 70 7.38 -12.48 9.31
CA TRP A 70 6.15 -13.23 9.51
C TRP A 70 4.99 -12.79 8.60
N TYR A 71 4.83 -11.51 8.33
CA TYR A 71 3.75 -11.00 7.48
C TYR A 71 3.93 -11.36 6.00
N VAL A 72 5.17 -11.53 5.53
CA VAL A 72 5.45 -12.05 4.18
C VAL A 72 5.09 -13.53 4.13
N THR A 73 5.49 -14.31 5.14
CA THR A 73 5.18 -15.74 5.24
C THR A 73 3.67 -15.96 5.38
N ASN A 74 2.97 -15.15 6.19
CA ASN A 74 1.51 -15.21 6.30
C ASN A 74 0.82 -15.00 4.94
N ALA A 75 1.25 -13.99 4.17
CA ALA A 75 0.68 -13.73 2.86
C ALA A 75 0.91 -14.89 1.88
N LEU A 76 2.14 -15.41 1.81
CA LEU A 76 2.48 -16.56 0.96
C LEU A 76 1.68 -17.81 1.34
N SER A 77 1.58 -18.10 2.63
CA SER A 77 0.83 -19.26 3.15
C SER A 77 -0.67 -19.15 2.85
N ALA A 78 -1.25 -17.95 2.99
CA ALA A 78 -2.66 -17.71 2.71
C ALA A 78 -2.98 -17.85 1.20
N PHE A 79 -2.11 -17.38 0.30
CA PHE A 79 -2.26 -17.61 -1.13
C PHE A 79 -2.24 -19.10 -1.48
N ASN A 80 -1.28 -19.83 -0.91
CA ASN A 80 -1.14 -21.27 -1.16
C ASN A 80 -2.35 -22.05 -0.68
N ALA A 81 -2.87 -21.72 0.50
CA ALA A 81 -4.07 -22.36 1.05
C ALA A 81 -5.32 -22.15 0.19
N LEU A 82 -5.37 -21.08 -0.59
CA LEU A 82 -6.46 -20.75 -1.51
C LEU A 82 -6.21 -21.23 -2.95
N GLY A 83 -5.08 -21.88 -3.24
CA GLY A 83 -4.74 -22.31 -4.60
C GLY A 83 -4.44 -21.14 -5.53
N ILE A 84 -4.04 -19.98 -5.02
CA ILE A 84 -3.68 -18.81 -5.81
C ILE A 84 -2.20 -18.91 -6.22
N ASN A 85 -1.92 -18.81 -7.50
CA ASN A 85 -0.56 -18.89 -8.04
C ASN A 85 0.24 -17.63 -7.68
N VAL A 86 1.35 -17.79 -6.98
CA VAL A 86 2.17 -16.65 -6.55
C VAL A 86 3.31 -16.40 -7.55
N ILE A 87 3.39 -15.16 -8.02
CA ILE A 87 4.53 -14.61 -8.74
C ILE A 87 5.23 -13.63 -7.79
N ALA A 88 6.27 -14.10 -7.11
CA ALA A 88 7.07 -13.24 -6.25
C ALA A 88 7.95 -12.31 -7.09
N VAL A 89 7.87 -11.01 -6.85
CA VAL A 89 8.76 -10.00 -7.45
C VAL A 89 9.69 -9.47 -6.38
N VAL A 90 10.96 -9.80 -6.47
CA VAL A 90 11.96 -9.45 -5.44
C VAL A 90 12.86 -8.34 -5.97
N ASN A 91 12.80 -7.18 -5.34
CA ASN A 91 13.55 -5.99 -5.77
C ASN A 91 14.99 -5.92 -5.20
N HIS A 92 15.59 -7.04 -4.87
CA HIS A 92 16.97 -7.15 -4.38
C HIS A 92 17.54 -8.53 -4.70
N PRO A 93 18.87 -8.73 -4.71
CA PRO A 93 19.47 -10.05 -4.83
C PRO A 93 19.03 -10.99 -3.72
N LEU A 94 18.91 -12.28 -4.04
CA LEU A 94 18.67 -13.36 -3.08
C LEU A 94 19.87 -14.28 -3.04
N ASN A 95 20.20 -14.84 -1.86
CA ASN A 95 21.06 -15.99 -1.74
C ASN A 95 20.27 -17.28 -2.02
N ASP A 96 20.98 -18.41 -2.18
CA ASP A 96 20.37 -19.69 -2.54
C ASP A 96 19.37 -20.20 -1.50
N GLU A 97 19.62 -19.96 -0.22
CA GLU A 97 18.75 -20.36 0.89
C GLU A 97 17.37 -19.66 0.77
N ARG A 98 17.37 -18.34 0.64
CA ARG A 98 16.16 -17.54 0.53
C ARG A 98 15.42 -17.77 -0.80
N LEU A 99 16.17 -17.99 -1.87
CA LEU A 99 15.57 -18.40 -3.13
C LEU A 99 14.86 -19.75 -2.99
N SER A 100 15.50 -20.71 -2.31
CA SER A 100 14.91 -22.03 -2.02
C SER A 100 13.68 -21.92 -1.12
N GLU A 101 13.68 -21.01 -0.15
CA GLU A 101 12.52 -20.72 0.69
C GLU A 101 11.33 -20.20 -0.15
N LEU A 102 11.55 -19.18 -1.00
CA LEU A 102 10.50 -18.65 -1.87
C LEU A 102 9.98 -19.68 -2.88
N LYS A 103 10.85 -20.52 -3.42
CA LYS A 103 10.45 -21.58 -4.36
C LYS A 103 9.38 -22.50 -3.80
N LYS A 104 9.35 -22.74 -2.48
CA LYS A 104 8.33 -23.59 -1.84
C LYS A 104 6.92 -22.99 -1.91
N HIS A 105 6.81 -21.66 -2.06
CA HIS A 105 5.55 -20.93 -1.98
C HIS A 105 5.11 -20.29 -3.31
N CYS A 106 5.94 -20.28 -4.32
CA CYS A 106 5.71 -19.53 -5.54
C CYS A 106 5.67 -20.44 -6.77
N ALA A 107 4.88 -20.07 -7.77
CA ALA A 107 4.96 -20.62 -9.12
C ALA A 107 6.11 -19.98 -9.90
N HIS A 108 6.28 -18.67 -9.77
CA HIS A 108 7.37 -17.93 -10.41
C HIS A 108 8.02 -16.95 -9.44
N ILE A 109 9.31 -16.69 -9.63
CA ILE A 109 10.09 -15.71 -8.88
C ILE A 109 10.84 -14.83 -9.88
N LEU A 110 10.64 -13.53 -9.82
CA LEU A 110 11.28 -12.52 -10.64
C LEU A 110 12.21 -11.67 -9.76
N ILE A 111 13.52 -11.88 -9.88
CA ILE A 111 14.53 -11.12 -9.14
C ILE A 111 14.99 -9.96 -10.03
N ARG A 112 14.94 -8.74 -9.52
CA ARG A 112 15.26 -7.52 -10.27
C ARG A 112 15.90 -6.44 -9.40
N ASN A 113 16.49 -5.45 -10.05
CA ASN A 113 16.93 -4.23 -9.37
C ASN A 113 15.71 -3.40 -8.95
N ASN A 114 15.82 -2.65 -7.84
CA ASN A 114 14.73 -1.82 -7.30
C ASN A 114 14.48 -0.54 -8.11
N ASN A 115 14.31 -0.65 -9.42
CA ASN A 115 14.01 0.48 -10.30
C ASN A 115 12.50 0.74 -10.34
N GLY A 116 12.08 1.93 -9.92
CA GLY A 116 10.67 2.33 -9.88
C GLY A 116 9.88 1.71 -8.73
N PHE A 117 10.58 1.17 -7.71
CA PHE A 117 10.01 0.59 -6.50
C PHE A 117 8.98 -0.52 -6.79
N ASP A 118 7.85 -0.50 -6.07
CA ASP A 118 6.75 -1.45 -6.21
C ASP A 118 6.08 -1.38 -7.59
N ILE A 119 5.75 -0.19 -8.08
CA ILE A 119 5.11 -0.01 -9.39
C ILE A 119 6.02 -0.49 -10.53
N GLY A 120 7.34 -0.30 -10.41
CA GLY A 120 8.30 -0.87 -11.36
C GLY A 120 8.28 -2.39 -11.36
N GLY A 121 8.16 -3.02 -10.19
CA GLY A 121 8.02 -4.46 -10.05
C GLY A 121 6.70 -4.99 -10.61
N TYR A 122 5.60 -4.32 -10.34
CA TYR A 122 4.29 -4.66 -10.93
C TYR A 122 4.30 -4.59 -12.45
N ARG A 123 4.93 -3.54 -13.02
CA ARG A 123 5.13 -3.43 -14.46
C ARG A 123 5.81 -4.67 -15.04
N ASP A 124 6.94 -5.06 -14.47
CA ASP A 124 7.74 -6.16 -14.99
C ASP A 124 6.99 -7.49 -14.87
N ALA A 125 6.27 -7.72 -13.75
CA ALA A 125 5.41 -8.90 -13.61
C ALA A 125 4.21 -8.88 -14.57
N THR A 126 3.59 -7.72 -14.79
CA THR A 126 2.46 -7.60 -15.73
C THR A 126 2.88 -7.98 -17.15
N LEU A 127 4.04 -7.48 -17.60
CA LEU A 127 4.58 -7.83 -18.91
C LEU A 127 4.93 -9.33 -19.00
N PHE A 128 5.48 -9.92 -17.93
CA PHE A 128 5.74 -11.35 -17.84
C PHE A 128 4.45 -12.17 -17.96
N ILE A 129 3.38 -11.80 -17.22
CA ILE A 129 2.08 -12.48 -17.27
C ILE A 129 1.45 -12.36 -18.65
N ARG A 130 1.41 -11.15 -19.21
CA ARG A 130 0.83 -10.88 -20.55
C ARG A 130 1.40 -11.82 -21.61
N ASP A 131 2.71 -12.00 -21.58
CA ASP A 131 3.41 -12.75 -22.64
C ASP A 131 3.32 -14.27 -22.48
N ARG A 132 3.00 -14.78 -21.26
CA ARG A 132 3.10 -16.20 -20.94
C ARG A 132 1.84 -16.84 -20.38
N LEU A 133 0.98 -16.06 -19.73
CA LEU A 133 -0.15 -16.58 -18.94
C LEU A 133 -1.48 -16.01 -19.44
N ARG A 134 -2.58 -16.66 -19.02
CA ARG A 134 -3.94 -16.21 -19.37
C ARG A 134 -4.80 -16.19 -18.11
N PRO A 135 -4.54 -15.25 -17.18
CA PRO A 135 -5.25 -15.19 -15.92
C PRO A 135 -6.70 -14.79 -16.09
N ARG A 136 -7.57 -15.39 -15.27
CA ARG A 136 -8.94 -14.88 -15.03
C ARG A 136 -8.87 -13.61 -14.17
N ARG A 137 -7.94 -13.57 -13.22
CA ARG A 137 -7.75 -12.43 -12.30
C ARG A 137 -6.28 -12.33 -11.87
N VAL A 138 -5.81 -11.10 -11.73
CA VAL A 138 -4.47 -10.80 -11.19
C VAL A 138 -4.61 -9.91 -9.97
N CYS A 139 -4.06 -10.33 -8.84
CA CYS A 139 -3.94 -9.58 -7.61
C CYS A 139 -2.54 -8.99 -7.49
N TYR A 140 -2.41 -7.70 -7.23
CA TYR A 140 -1.13 -7.02 -7.00
C TYR A 140 -1.03 -6.64 -5.53
N LEU A 141 0.05 -7.05 -4.88
CA LEU A 141 0.30 -6.79 -3.47
C LEU A 141 1.77 -6.42 -3.24
N ASN A 142 2.03 -5.68 -2.16
CA ASN A 142 3.39 -5.41 -1.73
C ASN A 142 3.54 -5.55 -0.21
N ASP A 143 4.77 -5.61 0.27
CA ASP A 143 5.12 -5.80 1.67
C ASP A 143 5.16 -4.48 2.48
N SER A 144 4.47 -3.42 2.03
CA SER A 144 4.38 -2.15 2.77
C SER A 144 3.33 -2.16 3.90
N VAL A 145 2.64 -3.28 4.08
CA VAL A 145 1.64 -3.51 5.13
C VAL A 145 1.97 -4.78 5.91
N TYR A 146 1.51 -4.85 7.15
CA TYR A 146 1.41 -6.10 7.88
C TYR A 146 0.21 -6.88 7.40
N TYR A 147 0.40 -8.16 7.13
CA TYR A 147 -0.64 -9.13 6.77
C TYR A 147 -0.87 -10.03 7.97
N PHE A 148 -1.89 -9.72 8.78
CA PHE A 148 -2.26 -10.50 9.95
C PHE A 148 -2.93 -11.81 9.52
N LYS A 149 -2.63 -12.91 10.20
CA LYS A 149 -3.13 -14.23 9.84
C LYS A 149 -4.65 -14.32 9.89
N GLU A 150 -5.25 -13.76 10.94
CA GLU A 150 -6.70 -13.71 11.11
C GLU A 150 -7.35 -12.76 10.08
N GLY A 151 -8.36 -13.25 9.36
CA GLY A 151 -9.07 -12.52 8.30
C GLY A 151 -8.33 -12.45 6.95
N LEU A 152 -7.08 -12.89 6.87
CA LEU A 152 -6.30 -12.82 5.64
C LEU A 152 -6.82 -13.76 4.54
N PRO A 153 -7.19 -15.02 4.83
CA PRO A 153 -7.81 -15.89 3.83
C PRO A 153 -9.09 -15.29 3.24
N ASP A 154 -9.94 -14.67 4.06
CA ASP A 154 -11.19 -14.05 3.60
C ASP A 154 -10.90 -12.86 2.67
N LEU A 155 -9.96 -12.01 3.02
CA LEU A 155 -9.52 -10.90 2.17
C LEU A 155 -9.02 -11.40 0.82
N PHE A 156 -8.13 -12.40 0.81
CA PHE A 156 -7.56 -12.91 -0.42
C PHE A 156 -8.57 -13.68 -1.26
N ASN A 157 -9.48 -14.41 -0.63
CA ASN A 157 -10.61 -15.05 -1.32
C ASN A 157 -11.53 -14.00 -1.99
N ARG A 158 -11.84 -12.90 -1.30
CA ARG A 158 -12.60 -11.79 -1.90
C ARG A 158 -11.87 -11.16 -3.09
N LEU A 159 -10.57 -10.92 -2.99
CA LEU A 159 -9.76 -10.39 -4.09
C LEU A 159 -9.74 -11.34 -5.30
N ALA A 160 -9.58 -12.65 -5.05
CA ALA A 160 -9.47 -13.67 -6.07
C ALA A 160 -10.81 -13.97 -6.78
N ASN A 161 -11.92 -13.88 -6.05
CA ASN A 161 -13.24 -14.30 -6.50
C ASN A 161 -14.25 -13.16 -6.65
N SER A 162 -13.85 -11.91 -6.50
CA SER A 162 -14.71 -10.76 -6.79
C SER A 162 -15.25 -10.84 -8.22
N THR A 163 -16.52 -10.54 -8.39
CA THR A 163 -17.15 -10.41 -9.72
C THR A 163 -16.92 -9.04 -10.35
N ALA A 164 -16.46 -8.06 -9.57
CA ALA A 164 -16.15 -6.73 -10.07
C ALA A 164 -14.91 -6.74 -10.97
N ASP A 165 -14.84 -5.80 -11.89
CA ASP A 165 -13.69 -5.60 -12.77
C ASP A 165 -12.42 -5.29 -11.96
N ILE A 166 -12.57 -4.43 -10.96
CA ILE A 166 -11.51 -4.02 -10.05
C ILE A 166 -11.99 -4.28 -8.63
N ALA A 167 -11.17 -4.92 -7.81
CA ALA A 167 -11.44 -5.08 -6.39
C ALA A 167 -10.21 -4.70 -5.55
N ALA A 168 -10.44 -4.01 -4.44
CA ALA A 168 -9.37 -3.57 -3.56
C ALA A 168 -9.87 -3.39 -2.11
N PRO A 169 -9.01 -3.53 -1.10
CA PRO A 169 -9.40 -3.25 0.27
C PRO A 169 -9.65 -1.77 0.53
N PHE A 170 -8.92 -0.86 -0.16
CA PHE A 170 -8.97 0.57 0.15
C PHE A 170 -8.86 1.45 -1.10
N GLU A 171 -9.54 2.57 -1.00
CA GLU A 171 -9.43 3.72 -1.91
C GLU A 171 -8.90 4.95 -1.15
N ASN A 172 -8.60 6.01 -1.88
CA ASN A 172 -8.10 7.26 -1.33
C ASN A 172 -8.70 8.45 -2.08
N HIS A 173 -9.25 9.40 -1.33
CA HIS A 173 -9.80 10.66 -1.86
C HIS A 173 -8.94 11.89 -1.51
N GLU A 174 -7.75 11.68 -0.94
CA GLU A 174 -6.83 12.79 -0.65
C GLU A 174 -6.28 13.36 -1.95
N TYR A 175 -6.56 14.62 -2.25
CA TYR A 175 -6.24 15.37 -3.47
C TYR A 175 -6.97 14.89 -4.73
N THR A 176 -6.87 13.63 -5.09
CA THR A 176 -7.55 12.99 -6.24
C THR A 176 -7.93 11.57 -5.89
N TYR A 177 -9.09 11.14 -6.38
CA TYR A 177 -9.51 9.75 -6.22
C TYR A 177 -8.49 8.79 -6.84
N HIS A 178 -8.14 7.76 -6.10
CA HIS A 178 -7.39 6.62 -6.60
C HIS A 178 -7.57 5.39 -5.71
N ILE A 179 -7.46 4.22 -6.33
CA ILE A 179 -7.42 2.93 -5.64
C ILE A 179 -6.00 2.72 -5.13
N GLN A 180 -5.85 2.28 -3.88
CA GLN A 180 -4.53 2.09 -3.29
C GLN A 180 -3.83 0.86 -3.87
N SER A 181 -2.69 1.09 -4.54
CA SER A 181 -1.98 0.07 -5.33
C SER A 181 -1.26 -1.00 -4.51
N PHE A 182 -1.15 -0.84 -3.20
CA PHE A 182 -0.48 -1.84 -2.36
C PHE A 182 -1.25 -3.16 -2.24
N CYS A 183 -2.54 -3.16 -2.57
CA CYS A 183 -3.40 -4.33 -2.65
C CYS A 183 -4.58 -4.04 -3.59
N ILE A 184 -4.55 -4.57 -4.80
CA ILE A 184 -5.58 -4.38 -5.83
C ILE A 184 -5.68 -5.63 -6.68
N SER A 185 -6.86 -5.98 -7.14
CA SER A 185 -7.05 -7.03 -8.14
C SER A 185 -7.83 -6.53 -9.34
N VAL A 186 -7.51 -7.07 -10.51
CA VAL A 186 -8.16 -6.80 -11.79
C VAL A 186 -8.56 -8.10 -12.46
N ASN A 187 -9.74 -8.15 -13.09
CA ASN A 187 -10.19 -9.31 -13.82
C ASN A 187 -9.53 -9.41 -15.22
N HIS A 188 -9.82 -10.49 -15.94
CA HIS A 188 -9.32 -10.75 -17.28
C HIS A 188 -9.59 -9.59 -18.26
N ARG A 189 -10.80 -9.02 -18.23
CA ARG A 189 -11.20 -7.93 -19.13
C ARG A 189 -10.33 -6.69 -18.95
N ILE A 190 -10.13 -6.25 -17.70
CA ILE A 190 -9.23 -5.13 -17.39
C ILE A 190 -7.79 -5.47 -17.69
N PHE A 191 -7.32 -6.66 -17.29
CA PHE A 191 -5.92 -7.04 -17.47
C PHE A 191 -5.49 -7.01 -18.94
N PHE A 192 -6.33 -7.49 -19.87
CA PHE A 192 -6.03 -7.52 -21.32
C PHE A 192 -6.57 -6.31 -22.08
N SER A 193 -7.15 -5.31 -21.42
CA SER A 193 -7.55 -4.06 -22.07
C SER A 193 -6.35 -3.29 -22.62
N GLU A 194 -6.56 -2.55 -23.67
CA GLU A 194 -5.55 -1.72 -24.31
C GLU A 194 -5.02 -0.66 -23.33
N GLU A 195 -5.89 -0.04 -22.55
CA GLU A 195 -5.58 1.00 -21.58
C GLU A 195 -4.64 0.48 -20.47
N PHE A 196 -4.93 -0.70 -19.92
CA PHE A 196 -4.09 -1.32 -18.90
C PHE A 196 -2.74 -1.73 -19.45
N GLN A 197 -2.70 -2.36 -20.63
CA GLN A 197 -1.46 -2.79 -21.25
C GLN A 197 -0.60 -1.60 -21.69
N ASN A 198 -1.20 -0.56 -22.27
CA ASN A 198 -0.51 0.67 -22.66
C ASN A 198 0.05 1.41 -21.45
N PHE A 199 -0.70 1.46 -20.33
CA PHE A 199 -0.19 2.04 -19.09
C PHE A 199 1.12 1.35 -18.66
N TRP A 200 1.13 0.02 -18.56
CA TRP A 200 2.31 -0.71 -18.11
C TRP A 200 3.47 -0.68 -19.10
N GLN A 201 3.21 -0.75 -20.39
CA GLN A 201 4.25 -0.64 -21.42
C GLN A 201 4.94 0.73 -21.39
N ASN A 202 4.16 1.78 -21.20
CA ASN A 202 4.65 3.16 -21.24
C ASN A 202 5.12 3.68 -19.88
N TYR A 203 4.79 3.01 -18.76
CA TYR A 203 5.26 3.43 -17.45
C TYR A 203 6.78 3.47 -17.39
N LEU A 204 7.33 4.61 -16.98
CA LEU A 204 8.77 4.81 -16.78
C LEU A 204 9.12 4.52 -15.32
N PRO A 205 9.89 3.45 -15.02
CA PRO A 205 10.34 3.16 -13.67
C PRO A 205 11.34 4.23 -13.18
N VAL A 206 10.92 5.07 -12.24
CA VAL A 206 11.76 6.13 -11.66
C VAL A 206 11.86 5.93 -10.16
N ASN A 207 13.08 5.97 -9.61
CA ASN A 207 13.33 5.85 -8.17
C ASN A 207 12.97 7.16 -7.43
N SER A 208 11.72 7.58 -7.57
CA SER A 208 11.14 8.73 -6.89
C SER A 208 9.76 8.39 -6.36
N ARG A 209 9.56 8.53 -5.04
CA ARG A 209 8.29 8.28 -4.39
C ARG A 209 7.15 9.13 -4.97
N LEU A 210 7.42 10.41 -5.26
CA LEU A 210 6.43 11.29 -5.91
C LEU A 210 6.02 10.79 -7.30
N TRP A 211 6.97 10.27 -8.07
CA TRP A 211 6.68 9.68 -9.37
C TRP A 211 5.83 8.43 -9.23
N THR A 212 6.23 7.53 -8.33
CA THR A 212 5.51 6.28 -8.04
C THR A 212 4.06 6.54 -7.66
N ILE A 213 3.80 7.52 -6.78
CA ILE A 213 2.43 7.88 -6.41
C ILE A 213 1.68 8.53 -7.58
N ASN A 214 2.27 9.58 -8.22
CA ASN A 214 1.51 10.37 -9.18
C ASN A 214 1.37 9.70 -10.54
N LYS A 215 2.42 9.04 -11.04
CA LYS A 215 2.43 8.37 -12.36
C LYS A 215 2.19 6.86 -12.26
N GLY A 216 2.46 6.26 -11.10
CA GLY A 216 2.18 4.87 -10.82
C GLY A 216 0.77 4.67 -10.26
N GLU A 217 0.57 4.86 -8.97
CA GLU A 217 -0.69 4.56 -8.28
C GLU A 217 -1.89 5.34 -8.84
N LYS A 218 -1.79 6.68 -8.88
CA LYS A 218 -2.85 7.53 -9.45
C LYS A 218 -2.99 7.34 -10.96
N GLY A 219 -1.86 7.15 -11.66
CA GLY A 219 -1.83 6.91 -13.11
C GLY A 219 -2.51 5.59 -13.48
N LEU A 220 -2.28 4.52 -12.72
CA LEU A 220 -2.96 3.24 -12.90
C LEU A 220 -4.47 3.40 -12.76
N THR A 221 -4.93 4.02 -11.66
CA THR A 221 -6.36 4.27 -11.45
C THR A 221 -6.96 5.10 -12.58
N ALA A 222 -6.27 6.16 -13.01
CA ALA A 222 -6.73 7.00 -14.12
C ALA A 222 -6.83 6.25 -15.46
N ALA A 223 -6.00 5.22 -15.66
CA ALA A 223 -6.04 4.40 -16.86
C ALA A 223 -7.21 3.39 -16.83
N ILE A 224 -7.49 2.76 -15.68
CA ILE A 224 -8.42 1.63 -15.62
C ILE A 224 -9.82 1.99 -15.11
N ALA A 225 -9.97 3.01 -14.24
CA ALA A 225 -11.28 3.36 -13.69
C ALA A 225 -12.31 3.79 -14.77
N PRO A 226 -11.93 4.52 -15.84
CA PRO A 226 -12.88 4.89 -16.90
C PRO A 226 -13.43 3.72 -17.71
N ILE A 227 -12.72 2.60 -17.79
CA ILE A 227 -13.11 1.40 -18.54
C ILE A 227 -13.71 0.31 -17.66
N ALA A 228 -13.66 0.47 -16.34
CA ALA A 228 -14.26 -0.45 -15.39
C ALA A 228 -15.78 -0.24 -15.33
N GLU A 229 -16.54 -1.32 -15.47
CA GLU A 229 -17.99 -1.33 -15.28
C GLU A 229 -18.37 -1.44 -13.81
N SER A 230 -17.45 -2.03 -13.01
CA SER A 230 -17.65 -2.24 -11.58
C SER A 230 -16.33 -2.16 -10.80
N VAL A 231 -16.42 -1.48 -9.63
CA VAL A 231 -15.32 -1.37 -8.66
C VAL A 231 -15.84 -1.77 -7.29
N GLU A 232 -15.19 -2.74 -6.65
CA GLU A 232 -15.53 -3.19 -5.30
C GLU A 232 -14.43 -2.76 -4.32
N ILE A 233 -14.79 -1.93 -3.32
CA ILE A 233 -13.90 -1.56 -2.22
C ILE A 233 -14.39 -2.23 -0.94
N PHE A 234 -13.49 -2.93 -0.25
CA PHE A 234 -13.87 -3.82 0.86
C PHE A 234 -14.07 -3.11 2.20
N TYR A 235 -13.32 -2.04 2.44
CA TYR A 235 -13.36 -1.30 3.69
C TYR A 235 -13.60 0.18 3.40
N THR A 236 -14.86 0.60 3.54
CA THR A 236 -15.27 1.98 3.30
C THR A 236 -15.89 2.60 4.54
N PRO A 237 -15.88 3.93 4.68
CA PRO A 237 -16.58 4.61 5.78
C PRO A 237 -18.08 4.33 5.82
N ASP A 238 -18.71 4.10 4.66
CA ASP A 238 -20.14 3.78 4.59
C ASP A 238 -20.45 2.40 5.17
N GLN A 239 -19.59 1.42 4.93
CA GLN A 239 -19.68 0.09 5.53
C GLN A 239 -19.34 0.09 7.04
N LEU A 240 -18.46 0.99 7.48
CA LEU A 240 -18.12 1.17 8.89
C LEU A 240 -19.25 1.85 9.68
N ARG A 241 -19.99 2.74 9.03
CA ARG A 241 -21.01 3.60 9.67
C ARG A 241 -22.05 2.84 10.51
N PRO A 242 -22.69 1.75 10.05
CA PRO A 242 -23.66 0.99 10.85
C PRO A 242 -23.07 0.48 12.18
N HIS A 243 -21.81 0.08 12.20
CA HIS A 243 -21.13 -0.35 13.43
C HIS A 243 -20.95 0.80 14.41
N LEU A 244 -20.62 2.00 13.91
CA LEU A 244 -20.48 3.20 14.75
C LEU A 244 -21.84 3.72 15.25
N ASP A 245 -22.89 3.66 14.42
CA ASP A 245 -24.24 4.06 14.78
C ASP A 245 -24.84 3.19 15.92
N ALA A 246 -24.41 1.92 16.03
CA ALA A 246 -24.82 1.01 17.09
C ALA A 246 -24.22 1.35 18.48
N LEU A 247 -23.14 2.13 18.56
CA LEU A 247 -22.44 2.41 19.80
C LEU A 247 -23.10 3.53 20.60
N SER A 248 -22.87 3.52 21.91
CA SER A 248 -23.25 4.65 22.78
C SER A 248 -22.36 5.88 22.52
N ARG A 249 -22.79 7.03 23.00
CA ARG A 249 -22.01 8.28 22.89
C ARG A 249 -20.63 8.16 23.56
N ASP A 250 -20.56 7.56 24.74
CA ASP A 250 -19.32 7.38 25.50
C ASP A 250 -18.35 6.42 24.80
N GLN A 251 -18.87 5.37 24.19
CA GLN A 251 -18.07 4.46 23.37
C GLN A 251 -17.48 5.19 22.15
N LEU A 252 -18.28 6.00 21.46
CA LEU A 252 -17.80 6.79 20.32
C LEU A 252 -16.72 7.80 20.73
N GLN A 253 -16.83 8.41 21.90
CA GLN A 253 -15.80 9.34 22.41
C GLN A 253 -14.47 8.61 22.65
N LYS A 254 -14.51 7.42 23.24
CA LYS A 254 -13.31 6.59 23.40
C LYS A 254 -12.69 6.22 22.06
N LEU A 255 -13.51 5.90 21.05
CA LEU A 255 -13.05 5.56 19.71
C LEU A 255 -12.44 6.74 18.94
N SER A 256 -12.62 7.99 19.37
CA SER A 256 -11.91 9.11 18.74
C SER A 256 -10.39 8.95 18.82
N GLY A 257 -9.87 8.24 19.83
CA GLY A 257 -8.48 7.87 19.98
C GLY A 257 -7.94 6.96 18.86
N TYR A 258 -8.80 6.20 18.19
CA TYR A 258 -8.45 5.34 17.05
C TYR A 258 -8.22 6.09 15.75
N LEU A 259 -8.55 7.38 15.71
CA LEU A 259 -8.21 8.25 14.58
C LEU A 259 -6.78 8.78 14.72
N PRO A 260 -6.04 8.95 13.62
CA PRO A 260 -4.70 9.54 13.64
C PRO A 260 -4.70 10.96 14.25
N ARG A 261 -3.60 11.36 14.87
CA ARG A 261 -3.43 12.66 15.53
C ARG A 261 -3.81 13.85 14.66
N LEU A 262 -3.46 13.81 13.38
CA LEU A 262 -3.80 14.89 12.43
C LEU A 262 -5.31 14.99 12.16
N VAL A 263 -6.03 13.89 12.28
CA VAL A 263 -7.48 13.80 12.07
C VAL A 263 -8.23 14.13 13.35
N ARG A 264 -7.65 13.81 14.52
CA ARG A 264 -8.17 14.19 15.85
C ARG A 264 -8.03 15.68 16.15
N ALA A 265 -7.14 16.39 15.47
CA ALA A 265 -7.03 17.84 15.63
C ALA A 265 -8.42 18.45 15.55
N LYS A 266 -8.85 19.16 16.63
CA LYS A 266 -10.22 19.63 16.86
C LYS A 266 -11.17 18.60 17.50
N GLU A 267 -10.66 17.67 18.29
CA GLU A 267 -11.48 16.71 19.05
C GLU A 267 -12.57 17.38 19.89
N ALA A 268 -12.26 18.54 20.51
CA ALA A 268 -13.23 19.33 21.26
C ALA A 268 -14.44 19.80 20.42
N GLU A 269 -14.29 19.96 19.11
CA GLU A 269 -15.40 20.26 18.21
C GLU A 269 -16.26 19.01 17.97
N LEU A 270 -15.63 17.83 17.81
CA LEU A 270 -16.35 16.56 17.69
C LEU A 270 -17.22 16.27 18.89
N GLN A 271 -16.70 16.53 20.09
CA GLN A 271 -17.41 16.25 21.34
C GLN A 271 -18.68 17.08 21.53
N LYS A 272 -18.82 18.22 20.86
CA LYS A 272 -20.01 19.07 20.88
C LYS A 272 -21.14 18.59 19.95
N LEU A 273 -20.85 17.69 19.04
CA LEU A 273 -21.82 17.24 18.05
C LEU A 273 -22.85 16.28 18.67
N SER A 274 -24.07 16.25 18.14
CA SER A 274 -25.01 15.16 18.40
C SER A 274 -24.43 13.80 17.92
N LYS A 275 -24.94 12.67 18.45
CA LYS A 275 -24.43 11.34 18.06
C LYS A 275 -24.43 11.12 16.55
N PRO A 276 -25.51 11.36 15.79
CA PRO A 276 -25.51 11.18 14.33
C PRO A 276 -24.50 12.08 13.62
N ALA A 277 -24.37 13.34 14.07
CA ALA A 277 -23.39 14.26 13.49
C ALA A 277 -21.94 13.87 13.80
N PHE A 278 -21.68 13.29 14.96
CA PHE A 278 -20.38 12.76 15.34
C PHE A 278 -19.96 11.60 14.44
N VAL A 279 -20.84 10.59 14.25
CA VAL A 279 -20.57 9.44 13.37
C VAL A 279 -20.34 9.93 11.93
N LYS A 280 -21.21 10.81 11.42
CA LYS A 280 -21.04 11.40 10.08
C LYS A 280 -19.68 12.09 9.92
N GLU A 281 -19.25 12.87 10.92
CA GLU A 281 -17.97 13.59 10.87
C GLU A 281 -16.78 12.63 10.99
N MET A 282 -16.85 11.57 11.81
CA MET A 282 -15.83 10.52 11.85
C MET A 282 -15.66 9.86 10.47
N CYS A 283 -16.75 9.38 9.88
CA CYS A 283 -16.73 8.77 8.55
C CYS A 283 -16.16 9.73 7.48
N ARG A 284 -16.58 11.01 7.51
CA ARG A 284 -16.04 12.03 6.60
C ARG A 284 -14.54 12.23 6.76
N ARG A 285 -14.03 12.27 7.98
CA ARG A 285 -12.59 12.41 8.25
C ARG A 285 -11.79 11.22 7.74
N ILE A 286 -12.33 10.01 7.86
CA ILE A 286 -11.72 8.80 7.30
C ILE A 286 -11.73 8.88 5.77
N ALA A 287 -12.87 9.19 5.16
CA ALA A 287 -13.04 9.21 3.71
C ALA A 287 -12.12 10.22 2.98
N THR A 288 -11.88 11.39 3.59
CA THR A 288 -11.12 12.49 2.95
C THR A 288 -9.61 12.31 2.92
N ARG A 289 -9.08 11.17 3.38
CA ARG A 289 -7.64 10.87 3.44
C ARG A 289 -7.38 9.42 3.03
N SER A 290 -6.13 9.00 3.13
CA SER A 290 -5.75 7.59 2.95
C SER A 290 -6.43 6.73 4.01
N GLN A 291 -7.44 5.97 3.61
CA GLN A 291 -8.34 5.25 4.53
C GLN A 291 -7.63 4.17 5.35
N ILE A 292 -6.63 3.50 4.79
CA ILE A 292 -5.82 2.55 5.56
C ILE A 292 -5.00 3.21 6.69
N HIS A 293 -4.69 4.49 6.58
CA HIS A 293 -4.04 5.23 7.67
C HIS A 293 -5.06 5.79 8.67
N THR A 294 -6.18 6.30 8.16
CA THR A 294 -7.14 7.03 8.99
C THR A 294 -8.17 6.14 9.65
N GLY A 295 -8.49 5.02 9.05
CA GLY A 295 -9.48 4.06 9.57
C GLY A 295 -8.91 2.72 10.02
N ALA A 296 -7.57 2.51 9.94
CA ALA A 296 -6.93 1.21 10.13
C ALA A 296 -7.48 0.40 11.31
N PHE A 297 -7.40 0.94 12.53
CA PHE A 297 -7.83 0.23 13.74
C PHE A 297 -9.36 0.09 13.85
N LEU A 298 -10.13 1.02 13.28
CA LEU A 298 -11.59 0.90 13.24
C LEU A 298 -12.03 -0.21 12.28
N TYR A 299 -11.39 -0.30 11.10
CA TYR A 299 -11.67 -1.39 10.17
C TYR A 299 -11.23 -2.75 10.72
N GLN A 300 -10.11 -2.81 11.46
CA GLN A 300 -9.70 -4.03 12.15
C GLN A 300 -10.73 -4.44 13.19
N ARG A 301 -11.14 -3.51 14.05
CA ARG A 301 -12.05 -3.76 15.16
C ARG A 301 -13.45 -4.20 14.72
N PHE A 302 -14.00 -3.52 13.72
CA PHE A 302 -15.42 -3.69 13.35
C PHE A 302 -15.65 -4.51 12.09
N MET A 303 -14.63 -4.67 11.26
CA MET A 303 -14.78 -5.31 9.96
C MET A 303 -13.76 -6.42 9.71
N GLY A 304 -12.97 -6.80 10.72
CA GLY A 304 -12.00 -7.88 10.61
C GLY A 304 -10.88 -7.61 9.58
N CYS A 305 -10.54 -6.35 9.29
CA CYS A 305 -9.51 -6.02 8.32
C CYS A 305 -8.15 -6.59 8.74
N PRO A 306 -7.49 -7.46 7.94
CA PRO A 306 -6.22 -8.07 8.32
C PRO A 306 -5.00 -7.24 7.93
N LEU A 307 -5.17 -5.96 7.63
CA LEU A 307 -4.11 -5.09 7.10
C LEU A 307 -3.79 -3.94 8.04
N MET A 308 -2.51 -3.62 8.17
CA MET A 308 -2.05 -2.40 8.83
C MET A 308 -0.81 -1.83 8.14
N LYS A 309 -0.73 -0.51 7.96
CA LYS A 309 0.46 0.13 7.38
C LYS A 309 1.65 0.07 8.33
N ARG A 310 2.82 -0.28 7.78
CA ARG A 310 4.11 -0.37 8.51
C ARG A 310 4.74 1.00 8.79
N ASP A 311 4.16 2.08 8.31
CA ASP A 311 4.71 3.43 8.44
C ASP A 311 3.87 4.37 9.31
N LEU A 312 2.88 3.84 10.07
CA LEU A 312 2.00 4.64 10.93
C LEU A 312 2.78 5.52 11.92
N TYR A 313 3.79 4.97 12.59
CA TYR A 313 4.65 5.71 13.51
C TYR A 313 5.58 6.69 12.76
N TYR A 314 6.22 6.22 11.70
CA TYR A 314 7.10 7.06 10.87
C TYR A 314 6.36 8.26 10.27
N ARG A 315 5.13 8.07 9.82
CA ARG A 315 4.26 9.12 9.25
C ARG A 315 3.55 9.99 10.30
N LEU A 316 3.87 9.82 11.58
CA LEU A 316 3.30 10.59 12.69
C LEU A 316 1.78 10.45 12.81
N GLN A 317 1.23 9.34 12.33
CA GLN A 317 -0.20 9.05 12.45
C GLN A 317 -0.57 8.71 13.89
N PHE A 318 0.23 7.85 14.54
CA PHE A 318 0.10 7.40 15.92
C PHE A 318 1.46 7.41 16.62
N SER A 319 1.46 7.43 17.96
CA SER A 319 2.63 7.07 18.78
C SER A 319 2.74 5.56 18.91
N LEU A 320 3.91 5.06 19.38
CA LEU A 320 4.07 3.64 19.65
C LEU A 320 3.10 3.14 20.70
N ASN A 321 2.91 3.88 21.81
CA ASN A 321 1.96 3.51 22.86
C ASN A 321 0.51 3.40 22.33
N GLU A 322 0.08 4.35 21.49
CA GLU A 322 -1.26 4.27 20.87
C GLU A 322 -1.40 3.05 19.95
N ILE A 323 -0.33 2.71 19.21
CA ILE A 323 -0.33 1.51 18.36
C ILE A 323 -0.41 0.25 19.21
N GLU A 324 0.37 0.17 20.30
CA GLU A 324 0.37 -0.94 21.24
C GLU A 324 -1.02 -1.13 21.87
N GLU A 325 -1.59 -0.06 22.44
CA GLU A 325 -2.93 -0.08 23.04
C GLU A 325 -4.00 -0.58 22.06
N HIS A 326 -3.99 -0.04 20.83
CA HIS A 326 -4.97 -0.42 19.82
C HIS A 326 -4.78 -1.86 19.32
N LEU A 327 -3.54 -2.33 19.16
CA LEU A 327 -3.27 -3.71 18.77
C LEU A 327 -3.77 -4.70 19.83
N HIS A 328 -3.53 -4.44 21.10
CA HIS A 328 -4.05 -5.27 22.20
C HIS A 328 -5.57 -5.35 22.24
N GLU A 329 -6.26 -4.27 21.82
CA GLU A 329 -7.74 -4.27 21.81
C GLU A 329 -8.36 -4.93 20.57
N VAL A 330 -7.64 -4.99 19.43
CA VAL A 330 -8.20 -5.43 18.14
C VAL A 330 -7.63 -6.76 17.65
N ARG A 331 -6.53 -7.24 18.23
CA ARG A 331 -5.81 -8.42 17.77
C ARG A 331 -5.46 -9.39 18.91
N THR A 332 -5.39 -10.66 18.53
CA THR A 332 -4.97 -11.76 19.41
C THR A 332 -3.67 -12.41 18.93
N ASP A 333 -3.03 -11.87 17.86
CA ASP A 333 -1.83 -12.49 17.32
C ASP A 333 -0.53 -12.17 18.08
N ASP A 334 0.48 -13.06 17.99
CA ASP A 334 1.68 -13.07 18.83
C ASP A 334 2.81 -12.11 18.36
N HIS A 335 2.52 -11.22 17.36
CA HIS A 335 3.54 -10.40 16.71
C HIS A 335 3.60 -8.94 17.17
N PHE A 336 2.97 -8.58 18.28
CA PHE A 336 2.92 -7.18 18.75
C PHE A 336 4.31 -6.61 19.03
N GLU A 337 5.15 -7.39 19.69
CA GLU A 337 6.52 -6.96 19.98
C GLU A 337 7.33 -6.74 18.71
N ASP A 338 7.22 -7.65 17.75
CA ASP A 338 7.91 -7.55 16.45
C ASP A 338 7.51 -6.28 15.72
N ILE A 339 6.21 -5.94 15.72
CA ILE A 339 5.66 -4.72 15.10
C ILE A 339 6.25 -3.47 15.76
N LEU A 340 6.23 -3.41 17.09
CA LEU A 340 6.74 -2.27 17.86
C LEU A 340 8.26 -2.11 17.68
N VAL A 341 8.99 -3.22 17.69
CA VAL A 341 10.44 -3.25 17.44
C VAL A 341 10.75 -2.75 16.03
N GLU A 342 10.06 -3.25 15.01
CA GLU A 342 10.26 -2.82 13.62
C GLU A 342 9.95 -1.33 13.46
N MET A 343 8.81 -0.86 13.99
CA MET A 343 8.43 0.55 13.90
C MET A 343 9.42 1.46 14.65
N LYS A 344 9.91 1.03 15.80
CA LYS A 344 10.93 1.76 16.59
C LYS A 344 12.26 1.83 15.83
N GLN A 345 12.71 0.72 15.22
CA GLN A 345 13.92 0.69 14.39
C GLN A 345 13.82 1.59 13.16
N LYS A 346 12.65 1.65 12.54
CA LYS A 346 12.37 2.55 11.40
C LYS A 346 12.40 4.02 11.83
N GLY A 347 12.13 4.30 13.09
CA GLY A 347 12.14 5.62 13.69
C GLY A 347 10.90 6.46 13.40
N SER A 348 10.90 7.67 13.93
CA SER A 348 9.83 8.65 13.75
C SER A 348 10.24 9.72 12.73
N GLY A 349 9.28 10.22 11.98
CA GLY A 349 9.50 11.37 11.11
C GLY A 349 9.94 12.65 11.85
N ARG A 350 9.84 12.67 13.21
CA ARG A 350 10.35 13.77 14.05
C ARG A 350 11.86 13.70 14.27
N ASP A 351 12.44 12.50 14.22
CA ASP A 351 13.85 12.24 14.55
C ASP A 351 14.77 12.38 13.32
N LEU A 352 14.22 12.88 12.23
CA LEU A 352 14.95 13.07 10.99
C LEU A 352 15.90 14.26 11.07
N SER A 353 17.08 14.14 10.44
CA SER A 353 17.96 15.31 10.20
C SER A 353 17.20 16.40 9.43
N TYR A 354 17.67 17.65 9.57
CA TYR A 354 17.01 18.79 8.91
C TYR A 354 16.76 18.57 7.41
N TRP A 355 17.74 18.03 6.69
CA TRP A 355 17.63 17.70 5.27
C TRP A 355 16.57 16.63 4.99
N ASN A 356 16.53 15.59 5.81
CA ASN A 356 15.52 14.55 5.70
C ASN A 356 14.12 15.02 6.12
N MET A 357 14.01 15.97 7.08
CA MET A 357 12.72 16.60 7.38
C MET A 357 12.16 17.36 6.17
N VAL A 358 13.00 18.07 5.43
CA VAL A 358 12.56 18.75 4.20
C VAL A 358 12.09 17.72 3.15
N ARG A 359 12.84 16.64 2.95
CA ARG A 359 12.45 15.54 2.05
C ARG A 359 11.15 14.88 2.46
N PHE A 360 10.98 14.63 3.76
CA PHE A 360 9.76 14.06 4.34
C PHE A 360 8.55 14.99 4.10
N ALA A 361 8.71 16.29 4.36
CA ALA A 361 7.65 17.29 4.14
C ALA A 361 7.26 17.43 2.66
N GLU A 362 8.19 17.18 1.73
CA GLU A 362 7.95 17.16 0.28
C GLU A 362 7.47 15.79 -0.23
N GLY A 363 7.26 14.81 0.64
CA GLY A 363 6.81 13.46 0.25
C GLY A 363 7.84 12.65 -0.55
N LEU A 364 9.13 12.98 -0.40
CA LEU A 364 10.25 12.32 -1.10
C LEU A 364 10.85 11.14 -0.31
N LEU A 365 10.41 10.99 0.95
CA LEU A 365 10.76 9.87 1.85
C LEU A 365 9.55 9.00 2.15
#